data_235ca7869669119f0b08f69cc071098c
#
_entry.id   235ca7869669119f0b08f69cc071098c
#
_cell.length_a   1.000
_cell.length_b   1.000
_cell.length_c   1.000
_cell.angle_alpha   90.00
_cell.angle_beta   90.00
_cell.angle_gamma   90.00
#
_symmetry.space_group_name_H-M   'P 1'
#
loop_
_entity.id
_entity.type
_entity.pdbx_description
1 polymer ?
#
loop_
_entity_poly.entity_id
_entity_poly.type
_entity_poly.pdbx_seq_one_letter_code
_entity_poly.pdbx_strand_id
1 'polypeptide(L)'
;MSTSTNNKEGDPILFWGCFIALITTAFAFITRAFLVNDTSFWPSDFGFDTVKGQELFGAGIWPFAISIIVFSLIIDRIGYKVAMIFSFVCYVIYSALALKAYGMVNAPGLEGEALKAAQEAAFGNLYWGSVILGLGNGTVEAFINPVVATMYKKEKTKWLNILHAGWPGGLVIGGILTIILGAQAAEDWRILIYLIAGPAIIYLVMLMNKEFPQNERVSSGVSYKEMLAEFGVIGAAIAGYLIFKQLGMVFGWSDGVVYGLLIASVAGYGVYCQSLGRPLLIFLCIIMMPLATTELGTDGAITGIMEEPMKLAGWHPLWVLIYTSAIMMVLRFFFAGPIVEKLTPIGLLIASAALAVVGLFMLSSASGMMAIFVFATLYGFGKTFFWPTMLGVVSEQCPKGGALTLNAIAGIGMLTVGIVGGPLIGKMQEDSAIKALTDAKPDVVESVSTDRTYFLGGYTAVDMDKVNALNSSAEESESNGEAESNNEENGESTDGENNSENTEDGENTETSLLEQPANLQQ
;
A
#
# COMPACT_ATOMS: atom_id res chain seq x y z
N MET A 1 37.02 -33.11 16.68
CA MET A 1 36.20 -32.35 17.63
C MET A 1 34.84 -32.20 17.00
N SER A 2 33.87 -32.97 17.47
CA SER A 2 32.48 -32.98 16.99
C SER A 2 31.80 -31.77 17.58
N THR A 3 31.60 -30.72 16.77
CA THR A 3 30.67 -29.64 17.12
C THR A 3 29.27 -30.20 17.01
N SER A 4 28.70 -30.51 18.14
CA SER A 4 27.29 -30.78 18.32
C SER A 4 26.48 -29.59 17.72
N THR A 5 26.01 -29.72 16.49
CA THR A 5 24.96 -28.89 15.94
C THR A 5 23.70 -29.23 16.70
N ASN A 6 23.52 -28.57 17.83
CA ASN A 6 22.26 -28.54 18.55
C ASN A 6 21.23 -27.90 17.59
N ASN A 7 20.49 -28.75 16.89
CA ASN A 7 19.29 -28.37 16.12
C ASN A 7 18.26 -27.83 17.13
N LYS A 8 18.43 -26.59 17.58
CA LYS A 8 17.37 -25.84 18.26
C LYS A 8 16.32 -25.52 17.19
N GLU A 9 15.36 -26.40 17.01
CA GLU A 9 14.09 -26.04 16.39
C GLU A 9 13.55 -24.82 17.14
N GLY A 10 13.60 -23.64 16.46
CA GLY A 10 12.96 -22.41 16.90
C GLY A 10 13.60 -21.70 18.11
N ASP A 11 14.62 -20.85 17.91
CA ASP A 11 14.91 -19.79 18.91
C ASP A 11 13.72 -18.81 18.96
N PRO A 12 12.92 -18.78 20.05
CA PRO A 12 11.74 -17.93 20.12
C PRO A 12 12.07 -16.44 20.00
N ILE A 13 13.24 -16.01 20.51
CA ILE A 13 13.65 -14.59 20.44
C ILE A 13 13.96 -14.22 19.00
N LEU A 14 14.60 -15.10 18.24
CA LEU A 14 14.85 -14.86 16.81
C LEU A 14 13.54 -14.76 16.03
N PHE A 15 12.57 -15.65 16.30
CA PHE A 15 11.25 -15.59 15.68
C PHE A 15 10.51 -14.29 16.01
N TRP A 16 10.39 -13.95 17.30
CA TRP A 16 9.69 -12.75 17.72
C TRP A 16 10.40 -11.48 17.27
N GLY A 17 11.72 -11.48 17.18
CA GLY A 17 12.46 -10.36 16.60
C GLY A 17 12.15 -10.16 15.12
N CYS A 18 12.03 -11.24 14.34
CA CYS A 18 11.57 -11.19 12.94
C CYS A 18 10.11 -10.70 12.85
N PHE A 19 9.24 -11.13 13.77
CA PHE A 19 7.85 -10.70 13.85
C PHE A 19 7.73 -9.19 14.15
N ILE A 20 8.50 -8.67 15.10
CA ILE A 20 8.53 -7.24 15.42
C ILE A 20 9.15 -6.43 14.27
N ALA A 21 10.14 -6.96 13.55
CA ALA A 21 10.65 -6.31 12.36
C ALA A 21 9.56 -6.13 11.28
N LEU A 22 8.69 -7.12 11.11
CA LEU A 22 7.55 -7.01 10.21
C LEU A 22 6.48 -6.01 10.72
N ILE A 23 6.23 -5.96 12.02
CA ILE A 23 5.38 -4.91 12.63
C ILE A 23 5.93 -3.52 12.32
N THR A 24 7.26 -3.33 12.34
CA THR A 24 7.89 -2.04 12.01
C THR A 24 7.55 -1.59 10.60
N THR A 25 7.54 -2.50 9.62
CA THR A 25 7.17 -2.18 8.24
C THR A 25 5.71 -1.75 8.13
N ALA A 26 4.81 -2.41 8.88
CA ALA A 26 3.39 -2.06 8.92
C ALA A 26 3.14 -0.70 9.61
N PHE A 27 3.86 -0.38 10.68
CA PHE A 27 3.81 0.95 11.31
C PHE A 27 4.27 2.04 10.34
N ALA A 28 5.37 1.81 9.62
CA ALA A 28 5.86 2.74 8.60
C ALA A 28 4.85 2.95 7.47
N PHE A 29 4.09 1.92 7.11
CA PHE A 29 3.04 2.01 6.10
C PHE A 29 1.85 2.83 6.60
N ILE A 30 1.25 2.45 7.74
CA ILE A 30 -0.01 3.04 8.21
C ILE A 30 0.14 4.50 8.66
N THR A 31 1.23 4.84 9.36
CA THR A 31 1.50 6.21 9.80
C THR A 31 1.72 7.15 8.61
N ARG A 32 2.44 6.70 7.58
CA ARG A 32 2.63 7.49 6.36
C ARG A 32 1.35 7.62 5.55
N ALA A 33 0.56 6.55 5.46
CA ALA A 33 -0.75 6.61 4.80
C ALA A 33 -1.64 7.66 5.46
N PHE A 34 -1.66 7.73 6.79
CA PHE A 34 -2.40 8.74 7.53
C PHE A 34 -1.86 10.16 7.26
N LEU A 35 -0.55 10.39 7.41
CA LEU A 35 0.06 11.70 7.24
C LEU A 35 -0.05 12.28 5.82
N VAL A 36 -0.11 11.40 4.80
CA VAL A 36 -0.20 11.81 3.39
C VAL A 36 -1.64 12.06 2.97
N ASN A 37 -2.60 11.28 3.46
CA ASN A 37 -3.98 11.33 2.96
C ASN A 37 -4.88 12.30 3.76
N ASP A 38 -4.52 12.65 4.98
CA ASP A 38 -5.26 13.63 5.75
C ASP A 38 -4.72 15.05 5.45
N THR A 39 -5.59 15.89 4.91
CA THR A 39 -5.26 17.24 4.45
C THR A 39 -4.77 18.17 5.56
N SER A 40 -5.05 17.86 6.83
CA SER A 40 -4.61 18.65 7.98
C SER A 40 -3.15 18.41 8.40
N PHE A 41 -2.45 17.44 7.79
CA PHE A 41 -1.06 17.11 8.11
C PHE A 41 -0.10 17.52 6.98
N TRP A 42 0.55 16.55 6.35
CA TRP A 42 1.58 16.81 5.36
C TRP A 42 1.11 17.61 4.13
N PRO A 43 -0.10 17.42 3.59
CA PRO A 43 -0.59 18.27 2.51
C PRO A 43 -0.63 19.76 2.89
N SER A 44 -1.09 20.09 4.10
CA SER A 44 -1.11 21.47 4.63
C SER A 44 0.30 22.00 4.86
N ASP A 45 1.14 21.26 5.59
CA ASP A 45 2.48 21.71 5.99
C ASP A 45 3.42 21.92 4.80
N PHE A 46 3.35 21.03 3.81
CA PHE A 46 4.26 21.03 2.65
C PHE A 46 3.63 21.58 1.37
N GLY A 47 2.38 22.02 1.39
CA GLY A 47 1.70 22.68 0.28
C GLY A 47 1.57 21.80 -0.97
N PHE A 48 1.28 20.49 -0.81
CA PHE A 48 1.12 19.60 -1.94
C PHE A 48 -0.32 19.08 -2.09
N ASP A 49 -0.70 18.78 -3.33
CA ASP A 49 -1.97 18.20 -3.70
C ASP A 49 -2.01 16.66 -3.51
N THR A 50 -3.14 16.07 -3.77
CA THR A 50 -3.36 14.61 -3.67
C THR A 50 -2.41 13.83 -4.58
N VAL A 51 -2.10 14.34 -5.79
CA VAL A 51 -1.21 13.65 -6.75
C VAL A 51 0.21 13.56 -6.21
N LYS A 52 0.76 14.68 -5.74
CA LYS A 52 2.07 14.71 -5.06
C LYS A 52 2.07 13.88 -3.77
N GLY A 53 0.96 13.86 -3.04
CA GLY A 53 0.79 13.00 -1.87
C GLY A 53 0.92 11.52 -2.23
N GLN A 54 0.23 11.07 -3.28
CA GLN A 54 0.33 9.70 -3.76
C GLN A 54 1.73 9.37 -4.31
N GLU A 55 2.40 10.31 -4.97
CA GLU A 55 3.80 10.16 -5.38
C GLU A 55 4.71 9.95 -4.16
N LEU A 56 4.55 10.78 -3.13
CA LEU A 56 5.30 10.66 -1.88
C LEU A 56 5.03 9.31 -1.16
N PHE A 57 3.78 8.87 -1.13
CA PHE A 57 3.42 7.57 -0.56
C PHE A 57 4.05 6.43 -1.38
N GLY A 58 3.94 6.50 -2.70
CA GLY A 58 4.54 5.54 -3.64
C GLY A 58 6.05 5.44 -3.52
N ALA A 59 6.74 6.55 -3.18
CA ALA A 59 8.18 6.58 -2.94
C ALA A 59 8.65 5.65 -1.81
N GLY A 60 7.75 5.16 -0.94
CA GLY A 60 8.06 4.13 0.05
C GLY A 60 7.68 2.70 -0.39
N ILE A 61 6.94 2.56 -1.47
CA ILE A 61 6.41 1.27 -1.92
C ILE A 61 7.29 0.62 -2.99
N TRP A 62 7.63 1.37 -4.07
CA TRP A 62 8.42 0.79 -5.16
C TRP A 62 9.86 0.40 -4.75
N PRO A 63 10.58 1.16 -3.87
CA PRO A 63 11.88 0.71 -3.41
C PRO A 63 11.79 -0.50 -2.48
N PHE A 64 10.71 -0.62 -1.72
CA PHE A 64 10.39 -1.79 -0.91
C PHE A 64 10.41 -3.05 -1.79
N ALA A 65 9.62 -3.06 -2.86
CA ALA A 65 9.50 -4.20 -3.75
C ALA A 65 10.83 -4.55 -4.47
N ILE A 66 11.55 -3.55 -4.95
CA ILE A 66 12.86 -3.74 -5.59
C ILE A 66 13.88 -4.27 -4.59
N SER A 67 13.90 -3.73 -3.38
CA SER A 67 14.81 -4.13 -2.31
C SER A 67 14.64 -5.61 -1.92
N ILE A 68 13.41 -6.11 -1.82
CA ILE A 68 13.15 -7.54 -1.56
C ILE A 68 13.90 -8.40 -2.58
N ILE A 69 13.79 -8.08 -3.87
CA ILE A 69 14.41 -8.86 -4.95
C ILE A 69 15.95 -8.72 -4.91
N VAL A 70 16.45 -7.48 -4.84
CA VAL A 70 17.89 -7.20 -4.89
C VAL A 70 18.61 -7.83 -3.70
N PHE A 71 18.10 -7.65 -2.49
CA PHE A 71 18.71 -8.27 -1.31
C PHE A 71 18.64 -9.79 -1.35
N SER A 72 17.59 -10.39 -1.91
CA SER A 72 17.51 -11.85 -2.04
C SER A 72 18.61 -12.45 -2.91
N LEU A 73 19.14 -11.68 -3.87
CA LEU A 73 20.28 -12.10 -4.69
C LEU A 73 21.60 -12.14 -3.91
N ILE A 74 21.78 -11.28 -2.93
CA ILE A 74 23.06 -11.09 -2.26
C ILE A 74 23.08 -11.54 -0.78
N ILE A 75 21.91 -11.76 -0.18
CA ILE A 75 21.76 -11.97 1.27
C ILE A 75 22.52 -13.20 1.79
N ASP A 76 22.63 -14.24 0.98
CA ASP A 76 23.40 -15.45 1.32
C ASP A 76 24.91 -15.17 1.42
N ARG A 77 25.40 -14.07 0.83
CA ARG A 77 26.81 -13.65 0.86
C ARG A 77 27.09 -12.63 1.95
N ILE A 78 26.21 -11.65 2.13
CA ILE A 78 26.37 -10.58 3.12
C ILE A 78 25.90 -11.00 4.51
N GLY A 79 24.98 -11.97 4.59
CA GLY A 79 24.40 -12.48 5.82
C GLY A 79 23.19 -11.68 6.31
N TYR A 80 22.29 -12.36 7.01
CA TYR A 80 21.03 -11.78 7.52
C TYR A 80 21.24 -10.66 8.55
N LYS A 81 22.33 -10.74 9.33
CA LYS A 81 22.66 -9.72 10.33
C LYS A 81 23.00 -8.37 9.69
N VAL A 82 23.74 -8.39 8.58
CA VAL A 82 24.04 -7.16 7.82
C VAL A 82 22.77 -6.55 7.24
N ALA A 83 21.89 -7.38 6.67
CA ALA A 83 20.59 -6.94 6.15
C ALA A 83 19.73 -6.33 7.27
N MET A 84 19.67 -6.94 8.45
CA MET A 84 18.96 -6.42 9.61
C MET A 84 19.51 -5.04 10.05
N ILE A 85 20.83 -4.88 10.15
CA ILE A 85 21.43 -3.59 10.52
C ILE A 85 21.15 -2.53 9.45
N PHE A 86 21.27 -2.90 8.17
CA PHE A 86 20.96 -2.01 7.06
C PHE A 86 19.52 -1.51 7.12
N SER A 87 18.53 -2.39 7.36
CA SER A 87 17.12 -1.99 7.49
C SER A 87 16.93 -0.99 8.63
N PHE A 88 17.56 -1.23 9.78
CA PHE A 88 17.50 -0.29 10.91
C PHE A 88 18.10 1.08 10.58
N VAL A 89 19.26 1.11 9.93
CA VAL A 89 19.89 2.37 9.49
C VAL A 89 18.98 3.14 8.53
N CYS A 90 18.25 2.45 7.65
CA CYS A 90 17.25 3.09 6.78
C CYS A 90 16.13 3.76 7.58
N TYR A 91 15.62 3.14 8.65
CA TYR A 91 14.62 3.77 9.51
C TYR A 91 15.16 5.01 10.22
N VAL A 92 16.41 4.96 10.70
CA VAL A 92 17.05 6.12 11.33
C VAL A 92 17.22 7.28 10.34
N ILE A 93 17.69 7.00 9.12
CA ILE A 93 17.87 8.03 8.09
C ILE A 93 16.52 8.63 7.69
N TYR A 94 15.50 7.80 7.49
CA TYR A 94 14.14 8.27 7.21
C TYR A 94 13.63 9.21 8.31
N SER A 95 13.74 8.78 9.57
CA SER A 95 13.30 9.60 10.69
C SER A 95 14.05 10.93 10.75
N ALA A 96 15.37 10.93 10.54
CA ALA A 96 16.17 12.14 10.51
C ALA A 96 15.76 13.10 9.38
N LEU A 97 15.48 12.57 8.18
CA LEU A 97 15.02 13.39 7.03
C LEU A 97 13.60 13.93 7.24
N ALA A 98 12.70 13.15 7.84
CA ALA A 98 11.36 13.62 8.16
C ALA A 98 11.38 14.72 9.24
N LEU A 99 12.18 14.54 10.31
CA LEU A 99 12.36 15.56 11.34
C LEU A 99 13.02 16.84 10.79
N LYS A 100 13.96 16.69 9.87
CA LYS A 100 14.56 17.82 9.16
C LYS A 100 13.51 18.55 8.31
N ALA A 101 12.68 17.84 7.57
CA ALA A 101 11.61 18.44 6.77
C ALA A 101 10.63 19.24 7.64
N TYR A 102 10.23 18.69 8.81
CA TYR A 102 9.42 19.41 9.78
C TYR A 102 10.08 20.75 10.20
N GLY A 103 11.36 20.72 10.57
CA GLY A 103 12.08 21.92 10.98
C GLY A 103 12.23 22.96 9.87
N MET A 104 12.21 22.54 8.61
CA MET A 104 12.33 23.46 7.46
C MET A 104 11.05 24.28 7.25
N VAL A 105 9.86 23.69 7.40
CA VAL A 105 8.58 24.38 7.18
C VAL A 105 8.07 25.10 8.41
N ASN A 106 8.52 24.69 9.61
CA ASN A 106 8.16 25.31 10.89
C ASN A 106 9.21 26.31 11.39
N ALA A 107 10.11 26.80 10.53
CA ALA A 107 11.08 27.82 10.91
C ALA A 107 10.40 29.19 11.08
N PRO A 108 10.78 30.00 12.10
CA PRO A 108 10.16 31.29 12.34
C PRO A 108 10.35 32.25 11.16
N GLY A 109 9.30 33.00 10.81
CA GLY A 109 9.36 34.09 9.82
C GLY A 109 9.32 33.63 8.35
N LEU A 110 8.90 32.40 8.09
CA LEU A 110 8.67 31.88 6.74
C LEU A 110 7.30 32.30 6.23
N GLU A 111 7.28 33.12 5.17
CA GLU A 111 6.06 33.56 4.49
C GLU A 111 6.29 33.66 2.97
N GLY A 112 5.21 33.64 2.20
CA GLY A 112 5.24 33.85 0.76
C GLY A 112 6.18 32.91 0.00
N GLU A 113 7.07 33.45 -0.83
CA GLU A 113 8.00 32.66 -1.64
C GLU A 113 9.05 31.90 -0.81
N ALA A 114 9.45 32.44 0.35
CA ALA A 114 10.38 31.75 1.24
C ALA A 114 9.77 30.46 1.83
N LEU A 115 8.48 30.50 2.18
CA LEU A 115 7.74 29.33 2.63
C LEU A 115 7.62 28.29 1.51
N LYS A 116 7.27 28.70 0.29
CA LYS A 116 7.18 27.80 -0.87
C LYS A 116 8.51 27.10 -1.16
N ALA A 117 9.61 27.83 -1.14
CA ALA A 117 10.94 27.26 -1.35
C ALA A 117 11.32 26.26 -0.23
N ALA A 118 10.95 26.56 1.02
CA ALA A 118 11.15 25.65 2.15
C ALA A 118 10.28 24.39 2.01
N GLN A 119 9.03 24.52 1.58
CA GLN A 119 8.11 23.40 1.32
C GLN A 119 8.63 22.47 0.22
N GLU A 120 9.11 23.01 -0.91
CA GLU A 120 9.70 22.19 -1.98
C GLU A 120 10.95 21.43 -1.52
N ALA A 121 11.85 22.11 -0.81
CA ALA A 121 13.06 21.47 -0.28
C ALA A 121 12.73 20.42 0.80
N ALA A 122 11.72 20.67 1.63
CA ALA A 122 11.23 19.74 2.64
C ALA A 122 10.56 18.51 2.00
N PHE A 123 9.75 18.71 0.95
CA PHE A 123 9.18 17.63 0.16
C PHE A 123 10.27 16.71 -0.40
N GLY A 124 11.35 17.26 -0.94
CA GLY A 124 12.52 16.49 -1.39
C GLY A 124 13.13 15.62 -0.28
N ASN A 125 13.24 16.14 0.96
CA ASN A 125 13.71 15.32 2.10
C ASN A 125 12.74 14.19 2.46
N LEU A 126 11.43 14.45 2.43
CA LEU A 126 10.41 13.41 2.68
C LEU A 126 10.40 12.35 1.59
N TYR A 127 10.52 12.76 0.32
CA TYR A 127 10.54 11.86 -0.82
C TYR A 127 11.73 10.88 -0.74
N TRP A 128 12.96 11.39 -0.64
CA TRP A 128 14.14 10.57 -0.52
C TRP A 128 14.21 9.80 0.80
N GLY A 129 13.71 10.37 1.88
CA GLY A 129 13.49 9.66 3.13
C GLY A 129 12.58 8.46 2.94
N SER A 130 11.46 8.62 2.21
CA SER A 130 10.52 7.55 1.89
C SER A 130 11.14 6.47 1.00
N VAL A 131 11.96 6.83 0.03
CA VAL A 131 12.75 5.88 -0.78
C VAL A 131 13.66 5.04 0.10
N ILE A 132 14.40 5.66 1.01
CA ILE A 132 15.30 4.96 1.95
C ILE A 132 14.51 4.06 2.91
N LEU A 133 13.36 4.54 3.42
CA LEU A 133 12.46 3.73 4.23
C LEU A 133 11.99 2.49 3.49
N GLY A 134 11.59 2.64 2.23
CA GLY A 134 11.18 1.54 1.37
C GLY A 134 12.29 0.51 1.18
N LEU A 135 13.54 0.94 0.96
CA LEU A 135 14.70 0.03 0.92
C LEU A 135 14.85 -0.75 2.23
N GLY A 136 14.67 -0.08 3.37
CA GLY A 136 14.69 -0.71 4.70
C GLY A 136 13.60 -1.75 4.87
N ASN A 137 12.35 -1.41 4.52
CA ASN A 137 11.20 -2.31 4.60
C ASN A 137 11.41 -3.57 3.75
N GLY A 138 11.86 -3.43 2.50
CA GLY A 138 12.12 -4.57 1.62
C GLY A 138 13.28 -5.45 2.10
N THR A 139 14.28 -4.85 2.74
CA THR A 139 15.37 -5.60 3.36
C THR A 139 14.88 -6.42 4.56
N VAL A 140 13.91 -5.90 5.35
CA VAL A 140 13.25 -6.67 6.42
C VAL A 140 12.62 -7.93 5.83
N GLU A 141 11.77 -7.80 4.82
CA GLU A 141 11.14 -8.95 4.15
C GLU A 141 12.19 -9.92 3.58
N ALA A 142 13.27 -9.39 3.02
CA ALA A 142 14.33 -10.21 2.43
C ALA A 142 15.05 -11.11 3.45
N PHE A 143 15.13 -10.72 4.73
CA PHE A 143 15.78 -11.56 5.75
C PHE A 143 14.80 -12.37 6.60
N ILE A 144 13.62 -11.84 6.98
CA ILE A 144 12.73 -12.54 7.91
C ILE A 144 12.14 -13.82 7.30
N ASN A 145 11.74 -13.77 6.03
CA ASN A 145 11.10 -14.89 5.35
C ASN A 145 12.03 -16.13 5.27
N PRO A 146 13.26 -16.04 4.70
CA PRO A 146 14.14 -17.20 4.65
C PRO A 146 14.65 -17.62 6.02
N VAL A 147 14.80 -16.72 6.99
CA VAL A 147 15.16 -17.07 8.38
C VAL A 147 14.10 -17.97 8.98
N VAL A 148 12.84 -17.56 8.96
CA VAL A 148 11.72 -18.33 9.54
C VAL A 148 11.50 -19.64 8.78
N ALA A 149 11.54 -19.62 7.44
CA ALA A 149 11.44 -20.84 6.63
C ALA A 149 12.57 -21.85 6.93
N THR A 150 13.77 -21.36 7.26
CA THR A 150 14.91 -22.21 7.62
C THR A 150 14.82 -22.74 9.07
N MET A 151 14.25 -21.95 9.99
CA MET A 151 14.03 -22.37 11.38
C MET A 151 12.98 -23.49 11.49
N TYR A 152 11.93 -23.42 10.69
CA TYR A 152 10.77 -24.31 10.76
C TYR A 152 10.60 -25.16 9.50
N LYS A 153 11.62 -25.94 9.14
CA LYS A 153 11.72 -26.70 7.88
C LYS A 153 10.53 -27.65 7.62
N LYS A 154 9.92 -28.21 8.65
CA LYS A 154 8.82 -29.17 8.52
C LYS A 154 7.44 -28.52 8.38
N GLU A 155 7.29 -27.28 8.83
CA GLU A 155 6.01 -26.57 8.88
C GLU A 155 6.15 -25.14 8.33
N LYS A 156 6.86 -24.98 7.21
CA LYS A 156 7.20 -23.67 6.65
C LYS A 156 5.97 -22.79 6.40
N THR A 157 4.96 -23.33 5.74
CA THR A 157 3.73 -22.59 5.42
C THR A 157 3.03 -22.11 6.69
N LYS A 158 2.91 -22.93 7.73
CA LYS A 158 2.32 -22.56 9.01
C LYS A 158 3.06 -21.39 9.65
N TRP A 159 4.39 -21.51 9.81
CA TRP A 159 5.18 -20.49 10.49
C TRP A 159 5.36 -19.21 9.71
N LEU A 160 5.36 -19.27 8.37
CA LEU A 160 5.28 -18.07 7.53
C LEU A 160 3.93 -17.37 7.67
N ASN A 161 2.81 -18.10 7.79
CA ASN A 161 1.51 -17.51 8.10
C ASN A 161 1.51 -16.81 9.47
N ILE A 162 2.08 -17.45 10.52
CA ILE A 162 2.19 -16.85 11.85
C ILE A 162 3.11 -15.62 11.83
N LEU A 163 4.25 -15.68 11.14
CA LEU A 163 5.13 -14.52 10.94
C LEU A 163 4.36 -13.35 10.31
N HIS A 164 3.66 -13.64 9.21
CA HIS A 164 2.92 -12.62 8.47
C HIS A 164 1.61 -12.16 9.14
N ALA A 165 1.26 -12.69 10.33
CA ALA A 165 0.29 -12.05 11.22
C ALA A 165 0.83 -10.72 11.79
N GLY A 166 2.16 -10.52 11.78
CA GLY A 166 2.81 -9.27 12.17
C GLY A 166 2.42 -8.07 11.30
N TRP A 167 2.22 -8.27 9.98
CA TRP A 167 1.78 -7.20 9.10
C TRP A 167 0.39 -6.66 9.48
N PRO A 168 -0.71 -7.45 9.42
CA PRO A 168 -2.02 -6.96 9.83
C PRO A 168 -2.08 -6.58 11.31
N GLY A 169 -1.31 -7.26 12.18
CA GLY A 169 -1.18 -6.86 13.59
C GLY A 169 -0.58 -5.46 13.75
N GLY A 170 0.43 -5.14 12.96
CA GLY A 170 1.03 -3.82 12.91
C GLY A 170 0.07 -2.76 12.36
N LEU A 171 -0.73 -3.07 11.33
CA LEU A 171 -1.78 -2.18 10.81
C LEU A 171 -2.85 -1.89 11.87
N VAL A 172 -3.28 -2.91 12.63
CA VAL A 172 -4.26 -2.73 13.71
C VAL A 172 -3.70 -1.86 14.84
N ILE A 173 -2.54 -2.25 15.39
CA ILE A 173 -1.94 -1.52 16.52
C ILE A 173 -1.51 -0.13 16.09
N GLY A 174 -0.81 -0.01 14.97
CA GLY A 174 -0.35 1.26 14.42
C GLY A 174 -1.52 2.18 14.05
N GLY A 175 -2.57 1.66 13.41
CA GLY A 175 -3.76 2.41 13.05
C GLY A 175 -4.53 2.93 14.27
N ILE A 176 -4.73 2.09 15.29
CA ILE A 176 -5.37 2.51 16.55
C ILE A 176 -4.54 3.58 17.25
N LEU A 177 -3.22 3.39 17.36
CA LEU A 177 -2.33 4.38 17.97
C LEU A 177 -2.33 5.70 17.18
N THR A 178 -2.34 5.65 15.86
CA THR A 178 -2.42 6.84 15.00
C THR A 178 -3.72 7.61 15.23
N ILE A 179 -4.85 6.92 15.34
CA ILE A 179 -6.15 7.55 15.67
C ILE A 179 -6.14 8.17 17.08
N ILE A 180 -5.65 7.43 18.07
CA ILE A 180 -5.58 7.91 19.47
C ILE A 180 -4.68 9.15 19.59
N LEU A 181 -3.56 9.15 18.88
CA LEU A 181 -2.59 10.26 18.88
C LEU A 181 -2.95 11.37 17.88
N GLY A 182 -4.06 11.25 17.14
CA GLY A 182 -4.44 12.20 16.11
C GLY A 182 -4.50 13.65 16.59
N ALA A 183 -5.06 13.92 17.79
CA ALA A 183 -5.10 15.25 18.35
C ALA A 183 -3.71 15.82 18.67
N GLN A 184 -2.82 15.01 19.25
CA GLN A 184 -1.43 15.41 19.52
C GLN A 184 -0.63 15.53 18.21
N ALA A 185 -0.91 14.68 17.24
CA ALA A 185 -0.27 14.74 15.93
C ALA A 185 -0.69 15.98 15.13
N ALA A 186 -1.89 16.52 15.35
CA ALA A 186 -2.32 17.77 14.75
C ALA A 186 -1.48 18.98 15.25
N GLU A 187 -0.96 18.92 16.48
CA GLU A 187 -0.03 19.92 16.99
C GLU A 187 1.42 19.65 16.56
N ASP A 188 1.82 18.36 16.57
CA ASP A 188 3.17 17.91 16.21
C ASP A 188 3.17 16.48 15.67
N TRP A 189 3.12 16.33 14.36
CA TRP A 189 3.08 15.02 13.71
C TRP A 189 4.38 14.20 13.86
N ARG A 190 5.46 14.76 14.38
CA ARG A 190 6.70 14.01 14.66
C ARG A 190 6.45 12.84 15.61
N ILE A 191 5.41 12.91 16.45
CA ILE A 191 5.02 11.80 17.33
C ILE A 191 4.72 10.52 16.54
N LEU A 192 4.14 10.63 15.33
CA LEU A 192 3.86 9.49 14.46
C LEU A 192 5.14 8.92 13.83
N ILE A 193 6.16 9.75 13.58
CA ILE A 193 7.48 9.26 13.15
C ILE A 193 8.15 8.47 14.27
N TYR A 194 8.02 8.91 15.51
CA TYR A 194 8.57 8.18 16.67
C TYR A 194 7.87 6.83 16.92
N LEU A 195 6.61 6.67 16.51
CA LEU A 195 5.92 5.36 16.56
C LEU A 195 6.65 4.30 15.73
N ILE A 196 7.27 4.68 14.61
CA ILE A 196 8.05 3.75 13.76
C ILE A 196 9.35 3.35 14.47
N ALA A 197 9.98 4.29 15.17
CA ALA A 197 11.25 4.05 15.86
C ALA A 197 11.12 3.03 17.00
N GLY A 198 9.98 2.98 17.69
CA GLY A 198 9.74 2.06 18.81
C GLY A 198 9.99 0.59 18.44
N PRO A 199 9.19 -0.01 17.57
CA PRO A 199 9.39 -1.40 17.15
C PRO A 199 10.70 -1.61 16.40
N ALA A 200 11.25 -0.59 15.69
CA ALA A 200 12.56 -0.68 15.06
C ALA A 200 13.69 -0.91 16.07
N ILE A 201 13.70 -0.18 17.17
CA ILE A 201 14.68 -0.37 18.26
C ILE A 201 14.49 -1.74 18.92
N ILE A 202 13.23 -2.15 19.14
CA ILE A 202 12.92 -3.44 19.78
C ILE A 202 13.49 -4.61 18.95
N TYR A 203 13.22 -4.68 17.64
CA TYR A 203 13.76 -5.79 16.84
C TYR A 203 15.30 -5.75 16.77
N LEU A 204 15.88 -4.56 16.67
CA LEU A 204 17.35 -4.44 16.67
C LEU A 204 17.95 -5.04 17.95
N VAL A 205 17.43 -4.65 19.13
CA VAL A 205 17.92 -5.16 20.43
C VAL A 205 17.73 -6.68 20.53
N MET A 206 16.56 -7.19 20.09
CA MET A 206 16.27 -8.63 20.12
C MET A 206 17.20 -9.43 19.23
N LEU A 207 17.54 -8.92 18.04
CA LEU A 207 18.27 -9.66 17.01
C LEU A 207 19.79 -9.40 17.01
N MET A 208 20.27 -8.31 17.62
CA MET A 208 21.67 -7.88 17.53
C MET A 208 22.66 -8.97 17.98
N ASN A 209 22.34 -9.67 19.06
CA ASN A 209 23.20 -10.71 19.65
C ASN A 209 22.79 -12.14 19.27
N LYS A 210 21.89 -12.29 18.28
CA LYS A 210 21.45 -13.60 17.82
C LYS A 210 22.30 -14.10 16.66
N GLU A 211 22.45 -15.41 16.62
CA GLU A 211 23.01 -16.13 15.48
C GLU A 211 21.88 -16.50 14.53
N PHE A 212 22.01 -16.06 13.29
CA PHE A 212 21.03 -16.39 12.26
C PHE A 212 21.33 -17.77 11.65
N PRO A 213 20.31 -18.57 11.33
CA PRO A 213 20.48 -19.87 10.71
C PRO A 213 21.10 -19.70 9.31
N GLN A 214 21.94 -20.65 8.92
CA GLN A 214 22.40 -20.70 7.54
C GLN A 214 21.24 -21.09 6.63
N ASN A 215 21.08 -20.37 5.52
CA ASN A 215 20.01 -20.65 4.54
C ASN A 215 20.04 -22.13 4.12
N GLU A 216 18.87 -22.74 4.00
CA GLU A 216 18.70 -24.16 3.66
C GLU A 216 19.40 -24.53 2.33
N ARG A 217 19.33 -23.65 1.32
CA ARG A 217 20.04 -23.81 0.06
C ARG A 217 21.56 -23.96 0.27
N VAL A 218 22.15 -23.08 1.06
CA VAL A 218 23.59 -23.06 1.34
C VAL A 218 23.98 -24.31 2.12
N SER A 219 23.23 -24.66 3.16
CA SER A 219 23.48 -25.85 3.98
C SER A 219 23.31 -27.16 3.21
N SER A 220 22.50 -27.16 2.14
CA SER A 220 22.31 -28.32 1.25
C SER A 220 23.33 -28.37 0.09
N GLY A 221 24.28 -27.43 0.04
CA GLY A 221 25.35 -27.41 -0.98
C GLY A 221 24.87 -26.99 -2.39
N VAL A 222 23.67 -26.42 -2.53
CA VAL A 222 23.15 -25.92 -3.81
C VAL A 222 23.93 -24.67 -4.22
N SER A 223 24.51 -24.70 -5.41
CA SER A 223 25.34 -23.62 -5.92
C SER A 223 24.54 -22.34 -6.23
N TYR A 224 25.24 -21.21 -6.28
CA TYR A 224 24.60 -19.94 -6.65
C TYR A 224 24.01 -19.98 -8.09
N LYS A 225 24.69 -20.67 -9.01
CA LYS A 225 24.18 -20.85 -10.38
C LYS A 225 22.89 -21.67 -10.41
N GLU A 226 22.80 -22.74 -9.62
CA GLU A 226 21.57 -23.54 -9.51
C GLU A 226 20.42 -22.75 -8.90
N MET A 227 20.70 -21.89 -7.91
CA MET A 227 19.70 -20.97 -7.34
C MET A 227 19.14 -20.03 -8.42
N LEU A 228 20.01 -19.40 -9.22
CA LEU A 228 19.59 -18.54 -10.32
C LEU A 228 18.86 -19.33 -11.42
N ALA A 229 19.28 -20.57 -11.70
CA ALA A 229 18.63 -21.43 -12.68
C ALA A 229 17.21 -21.85 -12.28
N GLU A 230 16.92 -21.96 -10.98
CA GLU A 230 15.56 -22.23 -10.48
C GLU A 230 14.61 -21.08 -10.81
N PHE A 231 15.05 -19.83 -10.66
CA PHE A 231 14.28 -18.65 -11.07
C PHE A 231 14.27 -18.46 -12.59
N GLY A 232 15.40 -18.64 -13.24
CA GLY A 232 15.60 -18.69 -14.68
C GLY A 232 15.36 -17.38 -15.41
N VAL A 233 15.51 -17.46 -16.75
CA VAL A 233 15.36 -16.30 -17.66
C VAL A 233 13.94 -15.74 -17.63
N ILE A 234 12.92 -16.60 -17.58
CA ILE A 234 11.53 -16.12 -17.59
C ILE A 234 11.20 -15.39 -16.29
N GLY A 235 11.61 -15.93 -15.13
CA GLY A 235 11.46 -15.23 -13.86
C GLY A 235 12.19 -13.89 -13.84
N ALA A 236 13.43 -13.86 -14.34
CA ALA A 236 14.21 -12.63 -14.47
C ALA A 236 13.56 -11.62 -15.44
N ALA A 237 12.93 -12.08 -16.52
CA ALA A 237 12.20 -11.22 -17.45
C ALA A 237 10.96 -10.59 -16.81
N ILE A 238 10.18 -11.37 -16.04
CA ILE A 238 9.00 -10.88 -15.32
C ILE A 238 9.43 -9.83 -14.30
N ALA A 239 10.37 -10.17 -13.40
CA ALA A 239 10.84 -9.25 -12.37
C ALA A 239 11.53 -8.01 -12.96
N GLY A 240 12.39 -8.21 -13.97
CA GLY A 240 13.09 -7.13 -14.65
C GLY A 240 12.15 -6.18 -15.36
N TYR A 241 11.12 -6.70 -16.04
CA TYR A 241 10.11 -5.87 -16.68
C TYR A 241 9.41 -4.94 -15.68
N LEU A 242 8.92 -5.50 -14.57
CA LEU A 242 8.27 -4.73 -13.53
C LEU A 242 9.22 -3.69 -12.90
N ILE A 243 10.47 -4.08 -12.61
CA ILE A 243 11.49 -3.17 -12.04
C ILE A 243 11.79 -2.02 -13.00
N PHE A 244 12.16 -2.31 -14.25
CA PHE A 244 12.56 -1.26 -15.18
C PHE A 244 11.39 -0.40 -15.63
N LYS A 245 10.17 -0.94 -15.72
CA LYS A 245 8.98 -0.13 -15.98
C LYS A 245 8.69 0.84 -14.82
N GLN A 246 8.81 0.38 -13.59
CA GLN A 246 8.67 1.24 -12.40
C GLN A 246 9.73 2.34 -12.37
N LEU A 247 11.00 1.98 -12.57
CA LEU A 247 12.09 2.96 -12.59
C LEU A 247 11.94 3.94 -13.75
N GLY A 248 11.48 3.47 -14.90
CA GLY A 248 11.18 4.31 -16.07
C GLY A 248 10.13 5.36 -15.77
N MET A 249 9.05 5.00 -15.05
CA MET A 249 8.03 5.95 -14.61
C MET A 249 8.59 6.97 -13.61
N VAL A 250 9.33 6.51 -12.60
CA VAL A 250 9.90 7.38 -11.55
C VAL A 250 10.92 8.37 -12.10
N PHE A 251 11.80 7.92 -13.01
CA PHE A 251 12.90 8.72 -13.52
C PHE A 251 12.64 9.34 -14.91
N GLY A 252 11.44 9.18 -15.44
CA GLY A 252 11.09 9.71 -16.76
C GLY A 252 11.89 9.10 -17.93
N TRP A 253 12.31 7.82 -17.82
CA TRP A 253 13.07 7.18 -18.89
C TRP A 253 12.19 6.88 -20.10
N SER A 254 12.76 7.05 -21.28
CA SER A 254 12.09 6.60 -22.51
C SER A 254 11.93 5.09 -22.56
N ASP A 255 10.91 4.61 -23.27
CA ASP A 255 10.68 3.17 -23.46
C ASP A 255 11.91 2.47 -24.07
N GLY A 256 12.69 3.14 -24.92
CA GLY A 256 13.94 2.62 -25.46
C GLY A 256 14.98 2.30 -24.39
N VAL A 257 15.12 3.16 -23.37
CA VAL A 257 16.01 2.92 -22.22
C VAL A 257 15.48 1.78 -21.35
N VAL A 258 14.17 1.78 -21.04
CA VAL A 258 13.51 0.74 -20.23
C VAL A 258 13.71 -0.64 -20.85
N TYR A 259 13.35 -0.81 -22.14
CA TYR A 259 13.48 -2.10 -22.82
C TYR A 259 14.93 -2.47 -23.11
N GLY A 260 15.81 -1.49 -23.38
CA GLY A 260 17.24 -1.73 -23.56
C GLY A 260 17.88 -2.32 -22.30
N LEU A 261 17.63 -1.73 -21.12
CA LEU A 261 18.11 -2.23 -19.83
C LEU A 261 17.50 -3.59 -19.49
N LEU A 262 16.22 -3.79 -19.76
CA LEU A 262 15.54 -5.08 -19.57
C LEU A 262 16.21 -6.18 -20.39
N ILE A 263 16.35 -5.97 -21.70
CA ILE A 263 16.94 -6.98 -22.62
C ILE A 263 18.39 -7.29 -22.22
N ALA A 264 19.19 -6.27 -21.94
CA ALA A 264 20.59 -6.44 -21.51
C ALA A 264 20.70 -7.24 -20.20
N SER A 265 19.87 -6.92 -19.21
CA SER A 265 19.86 -7.61 -17.91
C SER A 265 19.39 -9.05 -18.03
N VAL A 266 18.32 -9.32 -18.77
CA VAL A 266 17.76 -10.66 -18.99
C VAL A 266 18.71 -11.52 -19.82
N ALA A 267 19.33 -10.95 -20.88
CA ALA A 267 20.32 -11.64 -21.67
C ALA A 267 21.56 -12.01 -20.84
N GLY A 268 22.12 -11.06 -20.07
CA GLY A 268 23.23 -11.31 -19.18
C GLY A 268 22.93 -12.39 -18.13
N TYR A 269 21.74 -12.33 -17.53
CA TYR A 269 21.25 -13.35 -16.60
C TYR A 269 21.14 -14.72 -17.29
N GLY A 270 20.58 -14.77 -18.49
CA GLY A 270 20.39 -15.99 -19.28
C GLY A 270 21.70 -16.65 -19.69
N VAL A 271 22.67 -15.87 -20.12
CA VAL A 271 24.04 -16.37 -20.44
C VAL A 271 24.66 -17.02 -19.21
N TYR A 272 24.45 -16.44 -18.03
CA TYR A 272 25.02 -16.98 -16.79
C TYR A 272 24.28 -18.22 -16.28
N CYS A 273 22.94 -18.16 -16.14
CA CYS A 273 22.17 -19.24 -15.53
C CYS A 273 21.84 -20.40 -16.48
N GLN A 274 21.74 -20.14 -17.78
CA GLN A 274 21.46 -21.14 -18.84
C GLN A 274 20.20 -21.98 -18.56
N SER A 275 19.17 -21.36 -17.99
CA SER A 275 17.91 -22.02 -17.63
C SER A 275 16.73 -21.09 -17.88
N LEU A 276 15.64 -21.64 -18.42
CA LEU A 276 14.37 -20.90 -18.55
C LEU A 276 13.67 -20.67 -17.21
N GLY A 277 14.05 -21.43 -16.18
CA GLY A 277 13.43 -21.42 -14.87
C GLY A 277 12.51 -22.63 -14.64
N ARG A 278 12.14 -22.83 -13.39
CA ARG A 278 11.23 -23.91 -13.00
C ARG A 278 9.79 -23.56 -13.41
N PRO A 279 9.10 -24.38 -14.23
CA PRO A 279 7.76 -24.03 -14.74
C PRO A 279 6.75 -23.74 -13.62
N LEU A 280 6.78 -24.53 -12.54
CA LEU A 280 5.91 -24.30 -11.39
C LEU A 280 6.14 -22.91 -10.76
N LEU A 281 7.40 -22.49 -10.58
CA LEU A 281 7.70 -21.19 -10.00
C LEU A 281 7.21 -20.04 -10.88
N ILE A 282 7.40 -20.15 -12.20
CA ILE A 282 6.93 -19.16 -13.17
C ILE A 282 5.40 -19.04 -13.11
N PHE A 283 4.71 -20.18 -13.06
CA PHE A 283 3.26 -20.23 -12.90
C PHE A 283 2.81 -19.55 -11.59
N LEU A 284 3.50 -19.82 -10.48
CA LEU A 284 3.23 -19.18 -9.19
C LEU A 284 3.50 -17.67 -9.23
N CYS A 285 4.53 -17.20 -9.94
CA CYS A 285 4.77 -15.77 -10.15
C CYS A 285 3.59 -15.09 -10.90
N ILE A 286 3.03 -15.75 -11.92
CA ILE A 286 1.87 -15.23 -12.65
C ILE A 286 0.63 -15.19 -11.75
N ILE A 287 0.39 -16.24 -10.94
CA ILE A 287 -0.73 -16.26 -9.98
C ILE A 287 -0.54 -15.23 -8.88
N MET A 288 0.70 -14.97 -8.45
CA MET A 288 0.96 -13.98 -7.40
C MET A 288 0.52 -12.58 -7.80
N MET A 289 0.53 -12.22 -9.09
CA MET A 289 0.13 -10.90 -9.55
C MET A 289 -1.32 -10.53 -9.20
N PRO A 290 -2.35 -11.26 -9.65
CA PRO A 290 -3.73 -10.97 -9.28
C PRO A 290 -3.99 -11.21 -7.79
N LEU A 291 -3.32 -12.17 -7.18
CA LEU A 291 -3.46 -12.50 -5.76
C LEU A 291 -2.98 -11.33 -4.89
N ALA A 292 -1.81 -10.77 -5.17
CA ALA A 292 -1.29 -9.60 -4.47
C ALA A 292 -2.15 -8.35 -4.70
N THR A 293 -2.66 -8.17 -5.93
CA THR A 293 -3.59 -7.07 -6.26
C THR A 293 -4.87 -7.19 -5.44
N THR A 294 -5.45 -8.40 -5.32
CA THR A 294 -6.67 -8.63 -4.54
C THR A 294 -6.46 -8.44 -3.04
N GLU A 295 -5.28 -8.77 -2.48
CA GLU A 295 -4.98 -8.54 -1.06
C GLU A 295 -4.56 -7.08 -0.82
N LEU A 296 -3.41 -6.68 -1.34
CA LEU A 296 -2.77 -5.39 -1.01
C LEU A 296 -3.32 -4.21 -1.83
N GLY A 297 -3.69 -4.43 -3.09
CA GLY A 297 -4.27 -3.40 -3.92
C GLY A 297 -5.63 -2.95 -3.37
N THR A 298 -6.47 -3.91 -2.97
CA THR A 298 -7.76 -3.62 -2.32
C THR A 298 -7.56 -2.97 -0.96
N ASP A 299 -6.58 -3.42 -0.15
CA ASP A 299 -6.27 -2.79 1.14
C ASP A 299 -5.84 -1.32 0.98
N GLY A 300 -5.12 -1.01 -0.09
CA GLY A 300 -4.73 0.37 -0.41
C GLY A 300 -5.91 1.24 -0.86
N ALA A 301 -6.89 0.66 -1.54
CA ALA A 301 -8.03 1.38 -2.10
C ALA A 301 -9.26 1.42 -1.17
N ILE A 302 -9.40 0.45 -0.24
CA ILE A 302 -10.64 0.24 0.53
C ILE A 302 -11.06 1.46 1.36
N THR A 303 -10.11 2.23 1.86
CA THR A 303 -10.39 3.44 2.65
C THR A 303 -11.08 4.50 1.78
N GLY A 304 -10.60 4.71 0.56
CA GLY A 304 -11.23 5.63 -0.40
C GLY A 304 -12.59 5.12 -0.89
N ILE A 305 -12.68 3.81 -1.23
CA ILE A 305 -13.95 3.20 -1.68
C ILE A 305 -15.03 3.30 -0.60
N MET A 306 -14.66 3.15 0.66
CA MET A 306 -15.58 3.18 1.80
C MET A 306 -15.70 4.55 2.47
N GLU A 307 -15.13 5.61 1.88
CA GLU A 307 -15.10 6.94 2.50
C GLU A 307 -16.51 7.48 2.73
N GLU A 308 -17.33 7.54 1.70
CA GLU A 308 -18.67 8.09 1.80
C GLU A 308 -19.59 7.24 2.67
N PRO A 309 -19.76 5.92 2.46
CA PRO A 309 -20.62 5.11 3.32
C PRO A 309 -20.25 5.16 4.80
N MET A 310 -18.95 5.27 5.11
CA MET A 310 -18.46 5.32 6.49
C MET A 310 -18.65 6.71 7.12
N LYS A 311 -18.42 7.80 6.35
CA LYS A 311 -18.68 9.17 6.80
C LYS A 311 -20.17 9.39 7.09
N LEU A 312 -21.07 8.92 6.21
CA LEU A 312 -22.52 8.96 6.42
C LEU A 312 -22.94 8.23 7.70
N ALA A 313 -22.21 7.18 8.08
CA ALA A 313 -22.41 6.44 9.31
C ALA A 313 -21.73 7.07 10.55
N GLY A 314 -21.03 8.19 10.40
CA GLY A 314 -20.27 8.87 11.47
C GLY A 314 -18.98 8.17 11.88
N TRP A 315 -18.41 7.34 11.00
CA TRP A 315 -17.19 6.57 11.28
C TRP A 315 -16.06 6.94 10.32
N HIS A 316 -14.83 6.91 10.83
CA HIS A 316 -13.65 7.11 10.00
C HIS A 316 -13.44 5.92 9.05
N PRO A 317 -13.21 6.13 7.73
CA PRO A 317 -13.09 5.06 6.74
C PRO A 317 -11.99 4.03 7.05
N LEU A 318 -10.92 4.44 7.73
CA LEU A 318 -9.80 3.58 8.14
C LEU A 318 -10.25 2.38 9.01
N TRP A 319 -11.40 2.47 9.67
CA TRP A 319 -11.93 1.36 10.49
C TRP A 319 -12.21 0.09 9.69
N VAL A 320 -12.53 0.20 8.40
CA VAL A 320 -12.74 -0.98 7.54
C VAL A 320 -11.42 -1.73 7.35
N LEU A 321 -10.33 -1.01 7.10
CA LEU A 321 -8.99 -1.60 6.99
C LEU A 321 -8.52 -2.21 8.32
N ILE A 322 -8.69 -1.50 9.43
CA ILE A 322 -8.36 -2.00 10.77
C ILE A 322 -9.13 -3.28 11.08
N TYR A 323 -10.43 -3.31 10.79
CA TYR A 323 -11.30 -4.45 11.03
C TYR A 323 -10.89 -5.68 10.22
N THR A 324 -10.71 -5.55 8.90
CA THR A 324 -10.27 -6.67 8.05
C THR A 324 -8.86 -7.13 8.43
N SER A 325 -7.97 -6.22 8.81
CA SER A 325 -6.63 -6.55 9.29
C SER A 325 -6.66 -7.28 10.64
N ALA A 326 -7.60 -6.94 11.54
CA ALA A 326 -7.79 -7.67 12.79
C ALA A 326 -8.21 -9.13 12.54
N ILE A 327 -9.12 -9.36 11.59
CA ILE A 327 -9.51 -10.70 11.15
C ILE A 327 -8.29 -11.46 10.64
N MET A 328 -7.50 -10.85 9.75
CA MET A 328 -6.29 -11.45 9.20
C MET A 328 -5.29 -11.83 10.30
N MET A 329 -5.04 -10.92 11.25
CA MET A 329 -4.13 -11.15 12.37
C MET A 329 -4.57 -12.36 13.20
N VAL A 330 -5.85 -12.40 13.60
CA VAL A 330 -6.40 -13.48 14.43
C VAL A 330 -6.32 -14.83 13.70
N LEU A 331 -6.72 -14.87 12.44
CA LEU A 331 -6.72 -16.10 11.66
C LEU A 331 -5.31 -16.62 11.39
N ARG A 332 -4.38 -15.74 10.99
CA ARG A 332 -2.99 -16.12 10.75
C ARG A 332 -2.29 -16.58 12.02
N PHE A 333 -2.56 -15.92 13.14
CA PHE A 333 -1.85 -16.21 14.38
C PHE A 333 -2.36 -17.48 15.08
N PHE A 334 -3.68 -17.63 15.20
CA PHE A 334 -4.26 -18.70 16.01
C PHE A 334 -4.74 -19.92 15.18
N PHE A 335 -5.14 -19.70 13.93
CA PHE A 335 -5.82 -20.73 13.13
C PHE A 335 -5.03 -21.21 11.92
N ALA A 336 -3.87 -20.60 11.58
CA ALA A 336 -3.08 -21.01 10.42
C ALA A 336 -2.68 -22.50 10.48
N GLY A 337 -2.19 -23.00 11.64
CA GLY A 337 -1.80 -24.39 11.79
C GLY A 337 -2.92 -25.38 11.45
N PRO A 338 -4.03 -25.39 12.20
CA PRO A 338 -5.16 -26.30 11.94
C PRO A 338 -5.76 -26.18 10.54
N ILE A 339 -5.76 -24.98 9.95
CA ILE A 339 -6.32 -24.75 8.61
C ILE A 339 -5.39 -25.31 7.54
N VAL A 340 -4.08 -25.03 7.60
CA VAL A 340 -3.09 -25.55 6.65
C VAL A 340 -3.02 -27.07 6.69
N GLU A 341 -3.07 -27.68 7.88
CA GLU A 341 -3.07 -29.14 8.04
C GLU A 341 -4.28 -29.81 7.37
N LYS A 342 -5.47 -29.18 7.44
CA LYS A 342 -6.71 -29.73 6.87
C LYS A 342 -6.83 -29.50 5.37
N LEU A 343 -6.50 -28.30 4.89
CA LEU A 343 -6.78 -27.89 3.51
C LEU A 343 -5.60 -28.08 2.55
N THR A 344 -4.40 -28.36 3.06
CA THR A 344 -3.13 -28.25 2.34
C THR A 344 -2.87 -26.80 1.85
N PRO A 345 -1.62 -26.40 1.58
CA PRO A 345 -1.34 -25.02 1.15
C PRO A 345 -2.06 -24.61 -0.15
N ILE A 346 -2.10 -25.47 -1.15
CA ILE A 346 -2.78 -25.18 -2.42
C ILE A 346 -4.31 -25.15 -2.25
N GLY A 347 -4.86 -26.11 -1.51
CA GLY A 347 -6.30 -26.12 -1.19
C GLY A 347 -6.73 -24.89 -0.41
N LEU A 348 -5.87 -24.40 0.49
CA LEU A 348 -6.11 -23.15 1.23
C LEU A 348 -6.12 -21.94 0.30
N LEU A 349 -5.20 -21.83 -0.67
CA LEU A 349 -5.22 -20.75 -1.66
C LEU A 349 -6.50 -20.74 -2.50
N ILE A 350 -6.96 -21.93 -2.93
CA ILE A 350 -8.21 -22.08 -3.70
C ILE A 350 -9.42 -21.64 -2.87
N ALA A 351 -9.55 -22.12 -1.63
CA ALA A 351 -10.64 -21.76 -0.73
C ALA A 351 -10.64 -20.26 -0.42
N SER A 352 -9.46 -19.69 -0.16
CA SER A 352 -9.26 -18.26 0.07
C SER A 352 -9.67 -17.44 -1.15
N ALA A 353 -9.29 -17.84 -2.36
CA ALA A 353 -9.67 -17.15 -3.58
C ALA A 353 -11.20 -17.16 -3.80
N ALA A 354 -11.85 -18.32 -3.61
CA ALA A 354 -13.30 -18.43 -3.72
C ALA A 354 -14.03 -17.51 -2.72
N LEU A 355 -13.60 -17.51 -1.46
CA LEU A 355 -14.17 -16.62 -0.43
C LEU A 355 -13.93 -15.14 -0.73
N ALA A 356 -12.74 -14.78 -1.23
CA ALA A 356 -12.44 -13.38 -1.59
C ALA A 356 -13.31 -12.90 -2.75
N VAL A 357 -13.51 -13.71 -3.80
CA VAL A 357 -14.39 -13.39 -4.92
C VAL A 357 -15.81 -13.12 -4.44
N VAL A 358 -16.38 -14.05 -3.64
CA VAL A 358 -17.74 -13.88 -3.10
C VAL A 358 -17.82 -12.67 -2.18
N GLY A 359 -16.83 -12.48 -1.29
CA GLY A 359 -16.78 -11.37 -0.36
C GLY A 359 -16.71 -10.01 -1.06
N LEU A 360 -15.84 -9.86 -2.06
CA LEU A 360 -15.72 -8.62 -2.84
C LEU A 360 -16.99 -8.34 -3.66
N PHE A 361 -17.55 -9.37 -4.30
CA PHE A 361 -18.78 -9.22 -5.05
C PHE A 361 -19.96 -8.77 -4.17
N MET A 362 -20.09 -9.33 -2.98
CA MET A 362 -21.12 -8.90 -2.02
C MET A 362 -20.82 -7.51 -1.46
N LEU A 363 -19.55 -7.19 -1.21
CA LEU A 363 -19.14 -5.87 -0.70
C LEU A 363 -19.41 -4.77 -1.72
N SER A 364 -19.25 -5.02 -3.02
CA SER A 364 -19.53 -4.05 -4.08
C SER A 364 -20.99 -3.62 -4.17
N SER A 365 -21.91 -4.39 -3.59
CA SER A 365 -23.36 -4.12 -3.55
C SER A 365 -23.84 -3.78 -2.14
N ALA A 366 -22.92 -3.57 -1.19
CA ALA A 366 -23.28 -3.36 0.21
C ALA A 366 -23.85 -1.95 0.42
N SER A 367 -25.04 -1.88 0.98
CA SER A 367 -25.64 -0.65 1.46
C SER A 367 -25.83 -0.70 2.98
N GLY A 368 -25.39 0.34 3.66
CA GLY A 368 -25.45 0.45 5.10
C GLY A 368 -24.35 -0.30 5.86
N MET A 369 -24.01 0.21 7.04
CA MET A 369 -22.87 -0.23 7.85
C MET A 369 -22.86 -1.72 8.14
N MET A 370 -24.01 -2.33 8.50
CA MET A 370 -24.07 -3.75 8.85
C MET A 370 -23.67 -4.64 7.68
N ALA A 371 -24.18 -4.35 6.46
CA ALA A 371 -23.85 -5.10 5.25
C ALA A 371 -22.35 -4.95 4.91
N ILE A 372 -21.80 -3.74 5.01
CA ILE A 372 -20.38 -3.48 4.78
C ILE A 372 -19.52 -4.36 5.69
N PHE A 373 -19.75 -4.37 7.01
CA PHE A 373 -18.95 -5.17 7.93
C PHE A 373 -19.15 -6.68 7.77
N VAL A 374 -20.36 -7.15 7.48
CA VAL A 374 -20.63 -8.57 7.20
C VAL A 374 -19.88 -9.03 5.95
N PHE A 375 -19.94 -8.29 4.86
CA PHE A 375 -19.27 -8.65 3.61
C PHE A 375 -17.76 -8.41 3.66
N ALA A 376 -17.30 -7.38 4.37
CA ALA A 376 -15.90 -7.18 4.69
C ALA A 376 -15.33 -8.32 5.54
N THR A 377 -16.15 -8.93 6.43
CA THR A 377 -15.76 -10.14 7.15
C THR A 377 -15.48 -11.30 6.19
N LEU A 378 -16.40 -11.57 5.27
CA LEU A 378 -16.25 -12.65 4.29
C LEU A 378 -15.01 -12.43 3.39
N TYR A 379 -14.84 -11.21 2.90
CA TYR A 379 -13.64 -10.82 2.16
C TYR A 379 -12.36 -10.95 3.01
N GLY A 380 -12.40 -10.48 4.26
CA GLY A 380 -11.30 -10.59 5.22
C GLY A 380 -10.86 -12.03 5.45
N PHE A 381 -11.82 -12.98 5.60
CA PHE A 381 -11.52 -14.41 5.66
C PHE A 381 -10.85 -14.89 4.36
N GLY A 382 -11.34 -14.47 3.21
CA GLY A 382 -10.80 -14.86 1.90
C GLY A 382 -9.36 -14.40 1.70
N LYS A 383 -9.06 -13.12 1.86
CA LYS A 383 -7.72 -12.56 1.59
C LYS A 383 -6.65 -13.01 2.59
N THR A 384 -7.06 -13.47 3.78
CA THR A 384 -6.15 -13.70 4.92
C THR A 384 -4.95 -14.56 4.58
N PHE A 385 -5.09 -15.60 3.78
CA PHE A 385 -4.05 -16.60 3.58
C PHE A 385 -3.30 -16.46 2.24
N PHE A 386 -3.55 -15.45 1.44
CA PHE A 386 -2.94 -15.31 0.12
C PHE A 386 -1.42 -15.21 0.17
N TRP A 387 -0.91 -14.13 0.72
CA TRP A 387 0.51 -13.82 0.70
C TRP A 387 1.37 -14.88 1.41
N PRO A 388 1.16 -15.17 2.70
CA PRO A 388 2.05 -16.09 3.42
C PRO A 388 1.93 -17.53 2.95
N THR A 389 0.77 -17.97 2.48
CA THR A 389 0.61 -19.33 1.96
C THR A 389 1.31 -19.48 0.61
N MET A 390 1.27 -18.46 -0.26
CA MET A 390 2.06 -18.47 -1.49
C MET A 390 3.57 -18.56 -1.20
N LEU A 391 4.08 -17.80 -0.25
CA LEU A 391 5.48 -17.92 0.19
C LEU A 391 5.78 -19.32 0.72
N GLY A 392 4.85 -19.90 1.50
CA GLY A 392 4.96 -21.27 1.98
C GLY A 392 5.06 -22.27 0.84
N VAL A 393 4.15 -22.21 -0.14
CA VAL A 393 4.17 -23.09 -1.33
C VAL A 393 5.51 -22.97 -2.08
N VAL A 394 6.00 -21.77 -2.33
CA VAL A 394 7.28 -21.56 -3.02
C VAL A 394 8.44 -22.13 -2.20
N SER A 395 8.47 -21.87 -0.89
CA SER A 395 9.52 -22.36 -0.01
C SER A 395 9.56 -23.90 0.08
N GLU A 396 8.40 -24.54 0.02
CA GLU A 396 8.29 -26.01 0.08
C GLU A 396 8.56 -26.66 -1.29
N GLN A 397 8.06 -26.05 -2.37
CA GLN A 397 8.11 -26.64 -3.70
C GLN A 397 9.41 -26.25 -4.47
N CYS A 398 10.02 -25.11 -4.17
CA CYS A 398 11.21 -24.60 -4.88
C CYS A 398 12.41 -24.36 -3.94
N PRO A 399 12.83 -25.36 -3.13
CA PRO A 399 13.86 -25.15 -2.08
C PRO A 399 15.23 -24.79 -2.63
N LYS A 400 15.56 -25.19 -3.88
CA LYS A 400 16.85 -24.84 -4.51
C LYS A 400 17.02 -23.34 -4.74
N GLY A 401 15.93 -22.62 -4.94
CA GLY A 401 15.95 -21.18 -5.13
C GLY A 401 16.24 -20.36 -3.88
N GLY A 402 16.14 -20.98 -2.70
CA GLY A 402 16.49 -20.36 -1.41
C GLY A 402 15.78 -19.04 -1.18
N ALA A 403 16.54 -18.04 -0.72
CA ALA A 403 15.99 -16.69 -0.49
C ALA A 403 15.51 -16.03 -1.79
N LEU A 404 16.16 -16.29 -2.91
CA LEU A 404 15.80 -15.65 -4.19
C LEU A 404 14.36 -15.96 -4.60
N THR A 405 14.00 -17.23 -4.74
CA THR A 405 12.65 -17.60 -5.23
C THR A 405 11.56 -17.22 -4.25
N LEU A 406 11.83 -17.35 -2.94
CA LEU A 406 10.91 -16.99 -1.89
C LEU A 406 10.60 -15.48 -1.89
N ASN A 407 11.62 -14.66 -2.03
CA ASN A 407 11.46 -13.21 -1.97
C ASN A 407 11.16 -12.57 -3.35
N ALA A 408 11.62 -13.18 -4.45
CA ALA A 408 11.31 -12.66 -5.78
C ALA A 408 9.80 -12.72 -6.07
N ILE A 409 9.11 -13.77 -5.63
CA ILE A 409 7.66 -13.85 -5.81
C ILE A 409 6.94 -12.76 -4.98
N ALA A 410 7.43 -12.45 -3.77
CA ALA A 410 6.93 -11.35 -2.97
C ALA A 410 7.16 -9.99 -3.66
N GLY A 411 8.38 -9.75 -4.16
CA GLY A 411 8.72 -8.53 -4.90
C GLY A 411 7.91 -8.36 -6.19
N ILE A 412 7.69 -9.44 -6.94
CA ILE A 412 6.82 -9.44 -8.13
C ILE A 412 5.38 -9.06 -7.74
N GLY A 413 4.84 -9.64 -6.67
CA GLY A 413 3.52 -9.29 -6.15
C GLY A 413 3.41 -7.81 -5.82
N MET A 414 4.34 -7.28 -5.03
CA MET A 414 4.37 -5.86 -4.61
C MET A 414 4.48 -4.90 -5.81
N LEU A 415 5.39 -5.17 -6.77
CA LEU A 415 5.53 -4.36 -7.98
C LEU A 415 4.26 -4.40 -8.82
N THR A 416 3.62 -5.56 -8.93
CA THR A 416 2.36 -5.69 -9.67
C THR A 416 1.25 -4.87 -9.05
N VAL A 417 1.15 -4.82 -7.73
CA VAL A 417 0.17 -3.95 -7.04
C VAL A 417 0.35 -2.49 -7.46
N GLY A 418 1.59 -1.99 -7.47
CA GLY A 418 1.87 -0.60 -7.83
C GLY A 418 1.68 -0.29 -9.32
N ILE A 419 2.13 -1.20 -10.22
CA ILE A 419 2.19 -0.92 -11.67
C ILE A 419 0.87 -1.29 -12.38
N VAL A 420 0.22 -2.36 -11.94
CA VAL A 420 -0.96 -2.92 -12.61
C VAL A 420 -2.20 -2.83 -11.74
N GLY A 421 -2.09 -3.31 -10.50
CA GLY A 421 -3.23 -3.52 -9.62
C GLY A 421 -3.88 -2.22 -9.16
N GLY A 422 -3.11 -1.29 -8.59
CA GLY A 422 -3.60 0.02 -8.17
C GLY A 422 -4.22 0.83 -9.32
N PRO A 423 -3.50 1.00 -10.46
CA PRO A 423 -4.07 1.66 -11.64
C PRO A 423 -5.31 0.97 -12.21
N LEU A 424 -5.39 -0.37 -12.16
CA LEU A 424 -6.58 -1.10 -12.60
C LEU A 424 -7.79 -0.81 -11.68
N ILE A 425 -7.59 -0.84 -10.36
CA ILE A 425 -8.63 -0.50 -9.38
C ILE A 425 -9.06 0.96 -9.55
N GLY A 426 -8.10 1.88 -9.69
CA GLY A 426 -8.39 3.29 -9.95
C GLY A 426 -9.20 3.49 -11.24
N LYS A 427 -8.82 2.82 -12.33
CA LYS A 427 -9.61 2.85 -13.56
C LYS A 427 -11.04 2.35 -13.35
N MET A 428 -11.24 1.26 -12.61
CA MET A 428 -12.60 0.75 -12.33
C MET A 428 -13.43 1.76 -11.53
N GLN A 429 -12.81 2.50 -10.61
CA GLN A 429 -13.47 3.58 -9.87
C GLN A 429 -13.85 4.74 -10.81
N GLU A 430 -12.92 5.18 -11.67
CA GLU A 430 -13.18 6.24 -12.66
C GLU A 430 -14.26 5.83 -13.67
N ASP A 431 -14.21 4.60 -14.18
CA ASP A 431 -15.26 4.08 -15.09
C ASP A 431 -16.66 4.13 -14.41
N SER A 432 -16.72 3.84 -13.11
CA SER A 432 -17.97 3.88 -12.34
C SER A 432 -18.43 5.33 -12.12
N ALA A 433 -17.50 6.23 -11.79
CA ALA A 433 -17.78 7.66 -11.61
C ALA A 433 -18.27 8.32 -12.90
N ILE A 434 -17.59 8.08 -14.02
CA ILE A 434 -17.99 8.58 -15.35
C ILE A 434 -19.38 8.04 -15.73
N LYS A 435 -19.65 6.76 -15.47
CA LYS A 435 -20.97 6.18 -15.74
C LYS A 435 -22.05 6.84 -14.89
N ALA A 436 -21.84 6.99 -13.59
CA ALA A 436 -22.80 7.66 -12.69
C ALA A 436 -23.06 9.12 -13.14
N LEU A 437 -22.00 9.84 -13.51
CA LEU A 437 -22.10 11.19 -14.03
C LEU A 437 -22.86 11.23 -15.37
N THR A 438 -22.59 10.28 -16.27
CA THR A 438 -23.31 10.17 -17.56
C THR A 438 -24.79 9.90 -17.36
N ASP A 439 -25.14 9.04 -16.39
CA ASP A 439 -26.54 8.72 -16.08
C ASP A 439 -27.27 9.90 -15.43
N ALA A 440 -26.57 10.72 -14.61
CA ALA A 440 -27.16 11.86 -13.89
C ALA A 440 -27.13 13.17 -14.69
N LYS A 441 -26.01 13.51 -15.33
CA LYS A 441 -25.81 14.79 -16.05
C LYS A 441 -24.96 14.57 -17.32
N PRO A 442 -25.52 14.00 -18.40
CA PRO A 442 -24.75 13.66 -19.60
C PRO A 442 -24.07 14.86 -20.26
N ASP A 443 -24.68 16.05 -20.19
CA ASP A 443 -24.17 17.27 -20.81
C ASP A 443 -22.90 17.83 -20.12
N VAL A 444 -22.62 17.42 -18.89
CA VAL A 444 -21.48 17.90 -18.10
C VAL A 444 -20.26 16.99 -18.26
N VAL A 445 -20.46 15.74 -18.66
CA VAL A 445 -19.37 14.73 -18.72
C VAL A 445 -18.19 15.19 -19.57
N GLU A 446 -18.44 15.73 -20.76
CA GLU A 446 -17.38 16.16 -21.68
C GLU A 446 -16.57 17.35 -21.11
N SER A 447 -17.23 18.25 -20.36
CA SER A 447 -16.59 19.43 -19.77
C SER A 447 -15.70 19.11 -18.56
N VAL A 448 -16.01 18.02 -17.82
CA VAL A 448 -15.28 17.64 -16.59
C VAL A 448 -14.45 16.36 -16.73
N SER A 449 -14.36 15.79 -17.92
CA SER A 449 -13.57 14.59 -18.14
C SER A 449 -12.24 14.89 -18.82
N THR A 450 -11.29 13.95 -18.67
CA THR A 450 -9.98 13.96 -19.34
C THR A 450 -9.57 12.54 -19.69
N ASP A 451 -8.90 12.38 -20.83
CA ASP A 451 -8.35 11.08 -21.21
C ASP A 451 -7.00 10.86 -20.54
N ARG A 452 -6.87 9.70 -19.91
CA ARG A 452 -5.64 9.25 -19.25
C ARG A 452 -5.18 7.91 -19.83
N THR A 453 -3.94 7.56 -19.59
CA THR A 453 -3.37 6.29 -20.01
C THR A 453 -2.77 5.57 -18.81
N TYR A 454 -2.89 4.25 -18.80
CA TYR A 454 -2.25 3.38 -17.83
C TYR A 454 -1.65 2.15 -18.54
N PHE A 455 -1.13 1.21 -17.78
CA PHE A 455 -0.42 0.03 -18.31
C PHE A 455 -1.21 -0.78 -19.36
N LEU A 456 -2.54 -0.92 -19.21
CA LEU A 456 -3.39 -1.71 -20.11
C LEU A 456 -4.09 -0.88 -21.21
N GLY A 457 -3.87 0.44 -21.27
CA GLY A 457 -4.46 1.29 -22.32
C GLY A 457 -4.96 2.64 -21.84
N GLY A 458 -5.82 3.30 -22.64
CA GLY A 458 -6.46 4.56 -22.30
C GLY A 458 -7.73 4.35 -21.46
N TYR A 459 -8.12 5.37 -20.69
CA TYR A 459 -9.40 5.47 -20.00
C TYR A 459 -9.77 6.93 -19.78
N THR A 460 -11.06 7.21 -19.63
CA THR A 460 -11.55 8.54 -19.32
C THR A 460 -11.70 8.67 -17.80
N ALA A 461 -11.21 9.75 -17.22
CA ALA A 461 -11.25 10.03 -15.80
C ALA A 461 -11.96 11.36 -15.55
N VAL A 462 -12.52 11.54 -14.35
CA VAL A 462 -13.03 12.83 -13.89
C VAL A 462 -11.84 13.75 -13.57
N ASP A 463 -11.89 14.97 -14.11
CA ASP A 463 -10.90 16.01 -13.89
C ASP A 463 -11.38 16.95 -12.79
N MET A 464 -10.83 16.79 -11.59
CA MET A 464 -11.24 17.57 -10.42
C MET A 464 -10.97 19.07 -10.57
N ASP A 465 -9.94 19.46 -11.32
CA ASP A 465 -9.66 20.87 -11.57
C ASP A 465 -10.76 21.49 -12.44
N LYS A 466 -11.26 20.75 -13.43
CA LYS A 466 -12.41 21.17 -14.25
C LYS A 466 -13.71 21.19 -13.46
N VAL A 467 -13.94 20.21 -12.57
CA VAL A 467 -15.09 20.19 -11.66
C VAL A 467 -15.07 21.41 -10.74
N ASN A 468 -13.94 21.70 -10.11
CA ASN A 468 -13.80 22.88 -9.24
C ASN A 468 -14.00 24.18 -10.00
N ALA A 469 -13.46 24.31 -11.22
CA ALA A 469 -13.67 25.48 -12.06
C ALA A 469 -15.15 25.67 -12.46
N LEU A 470 -15.85 24.57 -12.73
CA LEU A 470 -17.27 24.60 -13.06
C LEU A 470 -18.12 25.04 -11.85
N ASN A 471 -17.82 24.51 -10.65
CA ASN A 471 -18.50 24.90 -9.41
C ASN A 471 -18.26 26.38 -9.08
N SER A 472 -17.02 26.87 -9.17
CA SER A 472 -16.70 28.28 -8.92
C SER A 472 -17.43 29.22 -9.89
N SER A 473 -17.55 28.84 -11.17
CA SER A 473 -18.29 29.63 -12.15
C SER A 473 -19.82 29.60 -11.92
N ALA A 474 -20.35 28.52 -11.36
CA ALA A 474 -21.76 28.43 -10.97
C ALA A 474 -22.06 29.32 -9.75
N GLU A 475 -21.23 29.30 -8.72
CA GLU A 475 -21.33 30.16 -7.53
C GLU A 475 -21.22 31.67 -7.88
N GLU A 476 -20.30 32.04 -8.79
CA GLU A 476 -20.21 33.41 -9.28
C GLU A 476 -21.49 33.84 -10.06
N SER A 477 -22.11 32.92 -10.78
CA SER A 477 -23.31 33.19 -11.52
C SER A 477 -24.53 33.36 -10.60
N GLU A 478 -24.64 32.56 -9.55
CA GLU A 478 -25.69 32.67 -8.53
C GLU A 478 -25.55 33.97 -7.71
N SER A 479 -24.31 34.31 -7.28
CA SER A 479 -24.05 35.54 -6.53
C SER A 479 -24.34 36.82 -7.35
N ASN A 480 -24.06 36.78 -8.65
CA ASN A 480 -24.42 37.90 -9.56
C ASN A 480 -25.92 37.98 -9.84
N GLY A 481 -26.62 36.82 -9.94
CA GLY A 481 -28.07 36.76 -10.10
C GLY A 481 -28.85 37.29 -8.88
N GLU A 482 -28.39 36.98 -7.67
CA GLU A 482 -28.94 37.54 -6.42
C GLU A 482 -28.67 39.04 -6.27
N ALA A 483 -27.52 39.52 -6.76
CA ALA A 483 -27.18 40.94 -6.75
C ALA A 483 -28.03 41.74 -7.74
N GLU A 484 -28.40 41.17 -8.90
CA GLU A 484 -29.30 41.80 -9.86
C GLU A 484 -30.75 41.77 -9.37
N SER A 485 -31.22 40.68 -8.75
CA SER A 485 -32.60 40.60 -8.22
C SER A 485 -32.83 41.55 -7.04
N ASN A 486 -31.85 41.77 -6.18
CA ASN A 486 -31.92 42.73 -5.08
C ASN A 486 -31.84 44.21 -5.54
N ASN A 487 -31.37 44.47 -6.77
CA ASN A 487 -31.39 45.82 -7.34
C ASN A 487 -32.71 46.18 -8.05
N GLU A 488 -33.48 45.20 -8.50
CA GLU A 488 -34.82 45.43 -9.09
C GLU A 488 -35.93 45.65 -8.03
N GLU A 489 -35.82 45.02 -6.82
CA GLU A 489 -36.81 45.22 -5.74
C GLU A 489 -36.68 46.55 -4.99
N ASN A 490 -35.62 47.31 -5.14
CA ASN A 490 -35.47 48.63 -4.49
C ASN A 490 -35.99 49.81 -5.30
N GLY A 491 -36.71 49.59 -6.38
CA GLY A 491 -37.19 50.62 -7.33
C GLY A 491 -38.64 51.05 -7.20
N GLU A 492 -39.49 50.49 -6.36
CA GLU A 492 -40.88 50.98 -6.19
C GLU A 492 -41.33 50.96 -4.73
N SER A 493 -41.42 52.16 -4.14
CA SER A 493 -42.02 52.43 -2.85
C SER A 493 -43.48 52.81 -3.01
N THR A 494 -44.35 52.35 -2.19
CA THR A 494 -45.18 53.05 -1.21
C THR A 494 -46.44 52.27 -0.84
N ASP A 495 -46.64 52.24 0.48
CA ASP A 495 -47.92 52.17 1.22
C ASP A 495 -48.83 50.93 1.16
N GLY A 496 -49.00 50.33 2.33
CA GLY A 496 -50.26 49.64 2.67
C GLY A 496 -50.12 48.43 3.59
N GLU A 497 -50.25 48.70 4.88
CA GLU A 497 -50.73 47.89 6.01
C GLU A 497 -51.15 46.42 5.82
N ASN A 498 -50.61 45.60 6.79
CA ASN A 498 -51.29 44.54 7.58
C ASN A 498 -51.91 43.32 6.89
N ASN A 499 -51.39 42.14 7.09
CA ASN A 499 -51.87 41.17 8.07
C ASN A 499 -51.14 39.81 7.94
N SER A 500 -50.92 39.23 9.10
CA SER A 500 -50.54 37.86 9.37
C SER A 500 -51.27 36.80 8.57
N GLU A 501 -50.55 35.74 8.12
CA GLU A 501 -50.86 34.38 8.55
C GLU A 501 -49.84 33.39 7.97
N ASN A 502 -49.44 32.46 8.82
CA ASN A 502 -48.60 31.28 8.58
C ASN A 502 -49.08 30.45 7.39
N THR A 503 -48.17 29.96 6.58
CA THR A 503 -48.20 28.54 6.15
C THR A 503 -46.79 28.06 5.84
N GLU A 504 -46.54 26.86 6.31
CA GLU A 504 -45.35 26.05 6.28
C GLU A 504 -44.96 25.58 4.87
N ASP A 505 -43.69 25.20 4.80
CA ASP A 505 -43.08 24.16 3.97
C ASP A 505 -42.99 24.37 2.44
N GLY A 506 -41.78 24.65 2.08
CA GLY A 506 -41.21 24.41 0.76
C GLY A 506 -39.68 24.36 0.89
N GLU A 507 -39.17 23.26 1.40
CA GLU A 507 -37.75 22.92 1.35
C GLU A 507 -37.32 22.81 -0.11
N ASN A 508 -36.76 23.88 -0.66
CA ASN A 508 -35.94 23.80 -1.85
C ASN A 508 -34.51 23.46 -1.43
N THR A 509 -34.25 22.19 -1.17
CA THR A 509 -32.91 21.62 -1.12
C THR A 509 -32.50 21.28 -2.56
N GLU A 510 -32.20 22.26 -3.38
CA GLU A 510 -31.26 22.08 -4.48
C GLU A 510 -29.84 22.11 -3.90
N THR A 511 -29.49 21.06 -3.21
CA THR A 511 -28.08 20.77 -2.88
C THR A 511 -27.35 20.63 -4.21
N SER A 512 -26.34 21.47 -4.46
CA SER A 512 -25.54 21.40 -5.67
C SER A 512 -24.96 19.98 -5.76
N LEU A 513 -25.38 19.22 -6.75
CA LEU A 513 -24.94 17.84 -6.98
C LEU A 513 -23.43 17.72 -7.30
N LEU A 514 -22.71 18.83 -7.28
CA LEU A 514 -21.27 18.94 -7.52
C LEU A 514 -20.46 19.22 -6.26
N GLU A 515 -21.09 19.41 -5.08
CA GLU A 515 -20.37 19.68 -3.83
C GLU A 515 -19.61 18.48 -3.25
N GLN A 516 -19.81 17.27 -3.78
CA GLN A 516 -19.10 16.09 -3.29
C GLN A 516 -18.63 15.18 -4.43
N PRO A 517 -17.31 15.12 -4.69
CA PRO A 517 -16.76 14.14 -5.63
C PRO A 517 -17.01 12.68 -5.21
N ALA A 518 -17.37 12.44 -3.95
CA ALA A 518 -17.71 11.12 -3.42
C ALA A 518 -19.05 10.56 -3.96
N ASN A 519 -20.01 11.41 -4.32
CA ASN A 519 -21.29 10.96 -4.88
C ASN A 519 -21.18 10.43 -6.33
N LEU A 520 -20.05 10.66 -6.99
CA LEU A 520 -19.78 10.15 -8.33
C LEU A 520 -19.08 8.78 -8.35
N GLN A 521 -18.78 8.22 -7.17
CA GLN A 521 -18.03 6.95 -7.05
C GLN A 521 -18.90 5.73 -6.67
N GLN A 522 -20.20 5.86 -6.62
CA GLN A 522 -21.10 4.70 -6.52
C GLN A 522 -21.28 4.09 -7.91
#